data_7e7c599265824deeb2b9c81d7f8bdb9e
#
_entry.id   7e7c599265824deeb2b9c81d7f8bdb9e
#
_cell.length_a   1.000
_cell.length_b   1.000
_cell.length_c   1.000
_cell.angle_alpha   90.00
_cell.angle_beta   90.00
_cell.angle_gamma   90.00
#
_symmetry.space_group_name_H-M   'P 1'
#
loop_
_entity.id
_entity.type
_entity.pdbx_description
1 polymer ?
#
loop_
_entity_poly.entity_id
_entity_poly.type
_entity_poly.pdbx_seq_one_letter_code
_entity_poly.pdbx_strand_id
1 'polypeptide(L)'
;MNPADSVCNFLRYAGFIKLQMGRSKIPATQQFESRIFQYSQPFYSKYQHRRQQFVFGERPKDLESVEAVNQRVWEKHRNYLKRLENFPLKKAEFYRNLQQSAGVKSVRGLSEITGEDWSYIARILKTLELPESIQNYLKESQDAEIVKHFNLRCLLELARLGDEEVQFDRFRQILEDAHLENPSIT
;
A
#
# COMPACT_ATOMS: atom_id res chain seq x y z
N MET A 1 8.44 7.36 11.03
CA MET A 1 8.59 8.43 10.01
C MET A 1 7.31 8.44 9.20
N ASN A 2 6.57 9.55 9.19
CA ASN A 2 5.23 9.61 8.59
C ASN A 2 5.37 9.69 7.06
N PRO A 3 4.78 8.80 6.25
CA PRO A 3 4.92 8.83 4.79
C PRO A 3 4.37 10.12 4.15
N ALA A 4 3.54 10.87 4.88
CA ALA A 4 3.04 12.18 4.45
C ALA A 4 4.15 13.24 4.33
N ASP A 5 5.21 13.16 5.15
CA ASP A 5 6.29 14.15 5.13
C ASP A 5 7.23 13.97 3.91
N SER A 6 7.33 12.76 3.39
CA SER A 6 8.14 12.47 2.19
C SER A 6 7.49 13.00 0.90
N VAL A 7 6.16 13.07 0.85
CA VAL A 7 5.41 13.52 -0.32
C VAL A 7 5.35 15.05 -0.40
N CYS A 8 5.28 15.74 0.76
CA CYS A 8 5.25 17.21 0.81
C CYS A 8 6.56 17.85 0.34
N ASN A 9 7.71 17.21 0.51
CA ASN A 9 8.97 17.73 -0.01
C ASN A 9 9.09 17.65 -1.54
N PHE A 10 8.32 16.79 -2.18
CA PHE A 10 8.31 16.63 -3.64
C PHE A 10 7.56 17.77 -4.37
N LEU A 11 6.61 18.40 -3.71
CA LEU A 11 5.74 19.45 -4.30
C LEU A 11 6.36 20.86 -4.27
N ARG A 12 7.44 21.08 -3.53
CA ARG A 12 8.05 22.42 -3.40
C ARG A 12 8.93 22.86 -4.55
N TYR A 13 9.22 22.01 -5.52
CA TYR A 13 10.16 22.30 -6.60
C TYR A 13 9.57 22.39 -8.02
N ALA A 14 8.28 22.58 -8.17
CA ALA A 14 7.71 23.08 -9.42
C ALA A 14 7.88 24.62 -9.45
N GLY A 15 9.12 25.08 -9.53
CA GLY A 15 9.46 26.49 -9.52
C GLY A 15 10.11 26.90 -10.84
N PHE A 16 10.03 28.16 -11.15
CA PHE A 16 10.81 28.77 -12.23
C PHE A 16 12.22 29.07 -11.71
N ILE A 17 13.26 28.56 -12.37
CA ILE A 17 14.63 28.99 -12.07
C ILE A 17 14.81 30.37 -12.66
N LYS A 18 14.99 31.34 -11.81
CA LYS A 18 15.40 32.69 -12.20
C LYS A 18 16.93 32.70 -12.35
N LEU A 19 17.41 32.52 -13.55
CA LEU A 19 18.83 32.69 -13.84
C LEU A 19 19.14 34.18 -13.91
N GLN A 20 19.78 34.70 -12.86
CA GLN A 20 20.34 36.03 -12.88
C GLN A 20 21.77 35.91 -13.47
N MET A 21 21.92 36.24 -14.74
CA MET A 21 23.24 36.33 -15.36
C MET A 21 24.00 37.46 -14.72
N GLY A 22 25.14 37.13 -14.14
CA GLY A 22 25.96 38.10 -13.40
C GLY A 22 26.46 39.26 -14.26
N ARG A 23 26.70 40.37 -13.60
CA ARG A 23 27.33 41.57 -14.21
C ARG A 23 28.66 41.18 -14.85
N SER A 24 28.80 41.29 -16.18
CA SER A 24 30.09 41.37 -16.79
C SER A 24 30.73 42.71 -16.35
N LYS A 25 31.95 42.65 -15.80
CA LYS A 25 32.71 43.86 -15.48
C LYS A 25 33.15 44.47 -16.81
N ILE A 26 32.37 45.47 -17.27
CA ILE A 26 32.75 46.28 -18.41
C ILE A 26 33.59 47.46 -17.86
N PRO A 27 34.77 47.81 -18.50
CA PRO A 27 35.61 48.89 -18.01
C PRO A 27 34.84 50.22 -18.04
N ALA A 28 35.14 51.12 -17.06
CA ALA A 28 34.41 52.29 -16.68
C ALA A 28 34.27 53.43 -17.72
N THR A 29 34.71 53.23 -18.95
CA THR A 29 34.66 54.24 -20.00
C THR A 29 33.47 54.14 -20.96
N GLN A 30 32.62 53.16 -20.83
CA GLN A 30 31.40 53.08 -21.61
C GLN A 30 30.20 53.02 -20.69
N GLN A 31 29.40 54.07 -20.64
CA GLN A 31 28.09 54.08 -20.04
C GLN A 31 27.14 53.19 -20.85
N PHE A 32 27.22 51.88 -20.62
CA PHE A 32 26.18 50.97 -21.09
C PHE A 32 25.14 50.87 -19.99
N GLU A 33 23.90 51.22 -20.29
CA GLU A 33 22.77 50.83 -19.47
C GLU A 33 22.80 49.32 -19.26
N SER A 34 23.01 48.92 -18.04
CA SER A 34 23.02 47.48 -17.69
C SER A 34 21.64 46.90 -17.89
N ARG A 35 21.34 46.33 -19.05
CA ARG A 35 20.13 45.63 -19.32
C ARG A 35 20.17 44.30 -18.58
N ILE A 36 19.31 44.14 -17.58
CA ILE A 36 19.10 42.90 -16.87
C ILE A 36 18.16 42.04 -17.73
N PHE A 37 18.68 41.01 -18.35
CA PHE A 37 17.86 40.04 -19.03
C PHE A 37 17.42 38.97 -18.03
N GLN A 38 16.11 38.89 -17.82
CA GLN A 38 15.50 37.78 -17.08
C GLN A 38 15.06 36.72 -18.09
N TYR A 39 15.63 35.55 -17.98
CA TYR A 39 15.19 34.38 -18.74
C TYR A 39 14.48 33.43 -17.80
N SER A 40 13.25 33.07 -18.14
CA SER A 40 12.43 32.15 -17.39
C SER A 40 12.15 30.93 -18.27
N GLN A 41 12.66 29.79 -17.87
CA GLN A 41 12.42 28.53 -18.59
C GLN A 41 11.71 27.55 -17.66
N PRO A 42 10.61 26.92 -18.10
CA PRO A 42 9.96 25.88 -17.33
C PRO A 42 10.89 24.67 -17.18
N PHE A 43 10.78 23.99 -16.06
CA PHE A 43 11.46 22.72 -15.85
C PHE A 43 10.53 21.76 -15.12
N TYR A 44 10.77 20.46 -15.30
CA TYR A 44 10.08 19.42 -14.57
C TYR A 44 11.07 18.40 -14.02
N SER A 45 10.70 17.71 -12.95
CA SER A 45 11.48 16.61 -12.41
C SER A 45 10.91 15.28 -12.87
N LYS A 46 11.79 14.35 -13.24
CA LYS A 46 11.44 12.96 -13.49
C LYS A 46 12.33 12.04 -12.65
N TYR A 47 11.78 10.92 -12.23
CA TYR A 47 12.51 9.89 -11.52
C TYR A 47 12.91 8.79 -12.51
N GLN A 48 14.20 8.64 -12.78
CA GLN A 48 14.73 7.65 -13.70
C GLN A 48 16.00 7.02 -13.13
N HIS A 49 16.15 5.69 -13.25
CA HIS A 49 17.28 4.94 -12.72
C HIS A 49 17.59 5.19 -11.24
N ARG A 50 16.53 5.23 -10.39
CA ARG A 50 16.61 5.50 -8.95
C ARG A 50 17.17 6.88 -8.59
N ARG A 51 17.21 7.82 -9.53
CA ARG A 51 17.66 9.21 -9.31
C ARG A 51 16.62 10.19 -9.80
N GLN A 52 16.49 11.28 -9.07
CA GLN A 52 15.69 12.42 -9.50
C GLN A 52 16.52 13.23 -10.50
N GLN A 53 15.96 13.51 -11.67
CA GLN A 53 16.57 14.33 -12.70
C GLN A 53 15.67 15.54 -12.96
N PHE A 54 16.30 16.70 -13.12
CA PHE A 54 15.62 17.93 -13.56
C PHE A 54 15.84 18.10 -15.05
N VAL A 55 14.76 18.28 -15.78
CA VAL A 55 14.77 18.46 -17.23
C VAL A 55 14.16 19.80 -17.56
N PHE A 56 14.91 20.65 -18.31
CA PHE A 56 14.43 21.93 -18.78
C PHE A 56 13.49 21.73 -19.97
N GLY A 57 12.42 22.51 -20.02
CA GLY A 57 11.40 22.44 -21.05
C GLY A 57 10.01 22.18 -20.50
N GLU A 58 9.04 22.14 -21.38
CA GLU A 58 7.66 21.81 -21.01
C GLU A 58 7.53 20.31 -20.66
N ARG A 59 6.67 20.05 -19.69
CA ARG A 59 6.42 18.67 -19.26
C ARG A 59 5.71 17.91 -20.39
N PRO A 60 6.23 16.74 -20.84
CA PRO A 60 5.53 15.91 -21.81
C PRO A 60 4.14 15.52 -21.31
N LYS A 61 3.16 15.48 -22.23
CA LYS A 61 1.76 15.16 -21.88
C LYS A 61 1.55 13.72 -21.44
N ASP A 62 2.44 12.84 -21.83
CA ASP A 62 2.47 11.42 -21.46
C ASP A 62 3.03 11.17 -20.05
N LEU A 63 3.69 12.16 -19.46
CA LEU A 63 4.09 12.06 -18.06
C LEU A 63 2.87 12.31 -17.16
N GLU A 64 2.57 11.31 -16.34
CA GLU A 64 1.51 11.42 -15.35
C GLU A 64 1.68 12.64 -14.45
N SER A 65 0.58 13.30 -14.14
CA SER A 65 0.61 14.43 -13.21
C SER A 65 0.96 13.94 -11.80
N VAL A 66 1.55 14.81 -11.00
CA VAL A 66 1.88 14.50 -9.59
C VAL A 66 0.61 14.13 -8.83
N GLU A 67 -0.50 14.80 -9.14
CA GLU A 67 -1.81 14.53 -8.56
C GLU A 67 -2.29 13.13 -8.90
N ALA A 68 -2.13 12.69 -10.16
CA ALA A 68 -2.52 11.34 -10.59
C ALA A 68 -1.69 10.25 -9.89
N VAL A 69 -0.38 10.49 -9.72
CA VAL A 69 0.50 9.58 -8.97
C VAL A 69 0.10 9.52 -7.50
N ASN A 70 -0.12 10.68 -6.88
CA ASN A 70 -0.55 10.77 -5.48
C ASN A 70 -1.90 10.09 -5.26
N GLN A 71 -2.87 10.33 -6.15
CA GLN A 71 -4.17 9.68 -6.07
C GLN A 71 -4.03 8.16 -6.12
N ARG A 72 -3.18 7.63 -7.01
CA ARG A 72 -2.93 6.20 -7.12
C ARG A 72 -2.28 5.62 -5.86
N VAL A 73 -1.34 6.34 -5.23
CA VAL A 73 -0.73 5.96 -3.95
C VAL A 73 -1.78 5.91 -2.85
N TRP A 74 -2.63 6.95 -2.76
CA TRP A 74 -3.73 7.01 -1.79
C TRP A 74 -4.76 5.91 -2.00
N GLU A 75 -5.10 5.58 -3.25
CA GLU A 75 -6.01 4.49 -3.58
C GLU A 75 -5.42 3.13 -3.18
N LYS A 76 -4.14 2.90 -3.46
CA LYS A 76 -3.45 1.67 -3.00
C LYS A 76 -3.47 1.54 -1.48
N HIS A 77 -3.17 2.60 -0.76
CA HIS A 77 -3.19 2.61 0.70
C HIS A 77 -4.61 2.39 1.25
N ARG A 78 -5.61 3.07 0.69
CA ARG A 78 -7.02 2.87 1.06
C ARG A 78 -7.47 1.44 0.81
N ASN A 79 -7.10 0.86 -0.32
CA ASN A 79 -7.42 -0.53 -0.65
C ASN A 79 -6.72 -1.52 0.30
N TYR A 80 -5.50 -1.23 0.70
CA TYR A 80 -4.81 -2.02 1.73
C TYR A 80 -5.55 -1.96 3.07
N LEU A 81 -5.90 -0.79 3.57
CA LEU A 81 -6.65 -0.64 4.82
C LEU A 81 -7.99 -1.39 4.78
N LYS A 82 -8.74 -1.28 3.67
CA LYS A 82 -9.98 -2.05 3.49
C LYS A 82 -9.77 -3.57 3.52
N ARG A 83 -8.67 -4.06 2.95
CA ARG A 83 -8.32 -5.49 3.01
C ARG A 83 -7.95 -5.92 4.43
N LEU A 84 -7.22 -5.08 5.15
CA LEU A 84 -6.81 -5.33 6.52
C LEU A 84 -8.03 -5.37 7.48
N GLU A 85 -8.98 -4.46 7.33
CA GLU A 85 -10.25 -4.45 8.08
C GLU A 85 -11.09 -5.69 7.77
N ASN A 86 -11.14 -6.09 6.50
CA ASN A 86 -11.91 -7.24 6.04
C ASN A 86 -11.09 -8.53 5.99
N PHE A 87 -9.96 -8.58 6.67
CA PHE A 87 -9.12 -9.78 6.68
C PHE A 87 -9.88 -10.95 7.28
N PRO A 88 -9.95 -12.12 6.59
CA PRO A 88 -10.86 -13.19 6.97
C PRO A 88 -10.71 -13.67 8.41
N LEU A 89 -9.47 -13.83 8.90
CA LEU A 89 -9.22 -14.26 10.28
C LEU A 89 -9.72 -13.23 11.32
N LYS A 90 -9.55 -11.92 11.07
CA LYS A 90 -10.09 -10.87 11.96
C LYS A 90 -11.62 -10.92 12.01
N LYS A 91 -12.25 -11.08 10.84
CA LYS A 91 -13.72 -11.25 10.78
C LYS A 91 -14.18 -12.55 11.46
N ALA A 92 -13.43 -13.62 11.30
CA ALA A 92 -13.75 -14.89 11.94
C ALA A 92 -13.73 -14.79 13.48
N GLU A 93 -12.74 -14.11 14.02
CA GLU A 93 -12.68 -13.83 15.46
C GLU A 93 -13.81 -12.92 15.91
N PHE A 94 -14.12 -11.88 15.14
CA PHE A 94 -15.26 -11.02 15.42
C PHE A 94 -16.57 -11.84 15.52
N TYR A 95 -16.83 -12.73 14.55
CA TYR A 95 -18.03 -13.59 14.60
C TYR A 95 -18.01 -14.59 15.75
N ARG A 96 -16.84 -15.16 16.07
CA ARG A 96 -16.69 -16.05 17.23
C ARG A 96 -16.98 -15.29 18.54
N ASN A 97 -16.43 -14.10 18.69
CA ASN A 97 -16.68 -13.27 19.87
C ASN A 97 -18.16 -12.83 19.96
N LEU A 98 -18.77 -12.51 18.82
CA LEU A 98 -20.19 -12.18 18.76
C LEU A 98 -21.08 -13.38 19.13
N GLN A 99 -20.73 -14.59 18.68
CA GLN A 99 -21.42 -15.82 19.10
C GLN A 99 -21.38 -15.99 20.62
N GLN A 100 -20.20 -15.78 21.21
CA GLN A 100 -20.04 -15.93 22.67
C GLN A 100 -20.78 -14.86 23.45
N SER A 101 -20.66 -13.59 23.05
CA SER A 101 -21.26 -12.45 23.76
C SER A 101 -22.79 -12.40 23.62
N ALA A 102 -23.33 -12.70 22.44
CA ALA A 102 -24.74 -12.70 22.17
C ALA A 102 -25.43 -14.03 22.52
N GLY A 103 -24.69 -15.06 22.95
CA GLY A 103 -25.23 -16.40 23.24
C GLY A 103 -25.79 -17.12 22.02
N VAL A 104 -25.46 -16.70 20.82
CA VAL A 104 -25.96 -17.24 19.55
C VAL A 104 -25.14 -18.41 19.12
N LYS A 105 -25.71 -19.62 19.11
CA LYS A 105 -25.00 -20.85 18.73
C LYS A 105 -25.00 -21.12 17.22
N SER A 106 -25.89 -20.51 16.45
CA SER A 106 -26.08 -20.82 15.03
C SER A 106 -25.54 -19.73 14.13
N VAL A 107 -25.00 -20.13 12.97
CA VAL A 107 -24.55 -19.20 11.92
C VAL A 107 -25.71 -18.36 11.37
N ARG A 108 -26.92 -18.93 11.34
CA ARG A 108 -28.15 -18.20 10.94
C ARG A 108 -28.49 -17.08 11.89
N GLY A 109 -28.39 -17.33 13.20
CA GLY A 109 -28.58 -16.27 14.19
C GLY A 109 -27.52 -15.15 14.06
N LEU A 110 -26.29 -15.47 13.72
CA LEU A 110 -25.28 -14.44 13.38
C LEU A 110 -25.69 -13.63 12.15
N SER A 111 -26.21 -14.29 11.11
CA SER A 111 -26.70 -13.63 9.91
C SER A 111 -27.82 -12.64 10.19
N GLU A 112 -28.75 -13.00 11.09
CA GLU A 112 -29.82 -12.12 11.52
C GLU A 112 -29.32 -10.87 12.28
N ILE A 113 -28.30 -11.04 13.12
CA ILE A 113 -27.69 -9.93 13.88
C ILE A 113 -26.85 -9.02 12.99
N THR A 114 -26.02 -9.60 12.10
CA THR A 114 -25.06 -8.84 11.28
C THR A 114 -25.63 -8.34 9.96
N GLY A 115 -26.73 -8.94 9.49
CA GLY A 115 -27.27 -8.70 8.15
C GLY A 115 -26.45 -9.28 7.00
N GLU A 116 -25.36 -10.04 7.31
CA GLU A 116 -24.51 -10.68 6.30
C GLU A 116 -25.03 -12.07 5.95
N ASP A 117 -24.71 -12.53 4.72
CA ASP A 117 -25.11 -13.85 4.24
C ASP A 117 -24.54 -14.97 5.13
N TRP A 118 -25.39 -15.90 5.56
CA TRP A 118 -25.02 -17.00 6.43
C TRP A 118 -23.96 -17.91 5.82
N SER A 119 -23.95 -18.09 4.48
CA SER A 119 -22.97 -18.92 3.80
C SER A 119 -21.61 -18.24 3.76
N TYR A 120 -21.59 -16.92 3.71
CA TYR A 120 -20.36 -16.14 3.83
C TYR A 120 -19.79 -16.25 5.24
N ILE A 121 -20.61 -16.07 6.29
CA ILE A 121 -20.19 -16.20 7.68
C ILE A 121 -19.63 -17.60 7.95
N ALA A 122 -20.32 -18.65 7.46
CA ALA A 122 -19.84 -20.03 7.61
C ALA A 122 -18.45 -20.25 6.99
N ARG A 123 -18.22 -19.68 5.80
CA ARG A 123 -16.89 -19.74 5.14
C ARG A 123 -15.82 -18.98 5.91
N ILE A 124 -16.16 -17.83 6.45
CA ILE A 124 -15.24 -17.04 7.29
C ILE A 124 -14.87 -17.84 8.56
N LEU A 125 -15.87 -18.37 9.28
CA LEU A 125 -15.62 -19.17 10.49
C LEU A 125 -14.77 -20.41 10.24
N LYS A 126 -14.88 -21.01 9.04
CA LYS A 126 -14.05 -22.14 8.64
C LYS A 126 -12.55 -21.83 8.61
N THR A 127 -12.16 -20.58 8.42
CA THR A 127 -10.73 -20.19 8.48
C THR A 127 -10.12 -20.36 9.87
N LEU A 128 -10.93 -20.50 10.93
CA LEU A 128 -10.46 -20.80 12.28
C LEU A 128 -10.12 -22.29 12.51
N GLU A 129 -10.34 -23.13 11.50
CA GLU A 129 -9.90 -24.55 11.51
C GLU A 129 -8.41 -24.66 11.14
N LEU A 130 -7.76 -23.56 10.74
CA LEU A 130 -6.31 -23.54 10.50
C LEU A 130 -5.52 -23.71 11.81
N PRO A 131 -4.32 -24.29 11.77
CA PRO A 131 -3.42 -24.35 12.91
C PRO A 131 -3.19 -23.01 13.58
N GLU A 132 -3.14 -23.00 14.89
CA GLU A 132 -3.03 -21.76 15.68
C GLU A 132 -1.78 -20.95 15.33
N SER A 133 -0.66 -21.63 15.05
CA SER A 133 0.59 -21.01 14.61
C SER A 133 0.45 -20.23 13.30
N ILE A 134 -0.26 -20.80 12.31
CA ILE A 134 -0.56 -20.10 11.04
C ILE A 134 -1.48 -18.91 11.31
N GLN A 135 -2.51 -19.09 12.15
CA GLN A 135 -3.41 -17.99 12.48
C GLN A 135 -2.67 -16.84 13.15
N ASN A 136 -1.82 -17.11 14.13
CA ASN A 136 -1.05 -16.11 14.86
C ASN A 136 -0.08 -15.37 13.94
N TYR A 137 0.67 -16.10 13.10
CA TYR A 137 1.54 -15.48 12.11
C TYR A 137 0.79 -14.50 11.20
N LEU A 138 -0.35 -14.90 10.66
CA LEU A 138 -1.15 -14.07 9.75
C LEU A 138 -1.83 -12.87 10.45
N LYS A 139 -2.04 -12.95 11.76
CA LYS A 139 -2.58 -11.84 12.57
C LYS A 139 -1.51 -10.81 12.93
N GLU A 140 -0.30 -11.26 13.21
CA GLU A 140 0.84 -10.42 13.55
C GLU A 140 1.43 -9.74 12.30
N SER A 141 1.47 -10.49 11.21
CA SER A 141 2.00 -10.00 9.95
C SER A 141 1.00 -9.10 9.23
N GLN A 142 1.10 -7.79 9.47
CA GLN A 142 0.27 -6.79 8.80
C GLN A 142 0.90 -6.28 7.48
N ASP A 143 1.69 -7.11 6.80
CA ASP A 143 2.27 -6.76 5.52
C ASP A 143 1.20 -6.73 4.42
N ALA A 144 1.30 -5.72 3.54
CA ALA A 144 0.36 -5.54 2.43
C ALA A 144 0.36 -6.72 1.44
N GLU A 145 1.53 -7.35 1.23
CA GLU A 145 1.64 -8.52 0.34
C GLU A 145 1.04 -9.75 0.99
N ILE A 146 1.25 -9.99 2.30
CA ILE A 146 0.61 -11.10 3.03
C ILE A 146 -0.91 -10.96 2.99
N VAL A 147 -1.44 -9.77 3.32
CA VAL A 147 -2.89 -9.51 3.29
C VAL A 147 -3.49 -9.68 1.90
N LYS A 148 -2.70 -9.44 0.85
CA LYS A 148 -3.12 -9.62 -0.53
C LYS A 148 -3.16 -11.08 -0.95
N HIS A 149 -2.15 -11.88 -0.57
CA HIS A 149 -2.01 -13.28 -0.96
C HIS A 149 -2.93 -14.19 -0.14
N PHE A 150 -3.02 -13.99 1.18
CA PHE A 150 -3.88 -14.79 2.07
C PHE A 150 -5.33 -14.28 2.11
N ASN A 151 -5.97 -14.25 0.95
CA ASN A 151 -7.39 -13.94 0.83
C ASN A 151 -8.27 -15.13 1.30
N LEU A 152 -9.58 -14.91 1.42
CA LEU A 152 -10.52 -15.93 1.89
C LEU A 152 -10.43 -17.25 1.11
N ARG A 153 -10.24 -17.19 -0.21
CA ARG A 153 -10.13 -18.39 -1.04
C ARG A 153 -8.90 -19.21 -0.67
N CYS A 154 -7.75 -18.57 -0.56
CA CYS A 154 -6.49 -19.18 -0.18
C CYS A 154 -6.59 -19.85 1.21
N LEU A 155 -7.15 -19.13 2.20
CA LEU A 155 -7.33 -19.66 3.56
C LEU A 155 -8.29 -20.84 3.61
N LEU A 156 -9.36 -20.81 2.79
CA LEU A 156 -10.29 -21.95 2.68
C LEU A 156 -9.66 -23.16 1.98
N GLU A 157 -8.79 -22.94 1.00
CA GLU A 157 -8.03 -24.02 0.36
C GLU A 157 -7.09 -24.70 1.36
N LEU A 158 -6.39 -23.89 2.19
CA LEU A 158 -5.57 -24.40 3.29
C LEU A 158 -6.40 -25.16 4.33
N ALA A 159 -7.52 -24.59 4.79
CA ALA A 159 -8.38 -25.23 5.80
C ALA A 159 -9.05 -26.53 5.33
N ARG A 160 -9.10 -26.78 4.02
CA ARG A 160 -9.61 -28.05 3.45
C ARG A 160 -8.61 -29.19 3.53
N LEU A 161 -7.33 -28.87 3.69
CA LEU A 161 -6.28 -29.86 3.87
C LEU A 161 -6.40 -30.37 5.30
N GLY A 162 -7.04 -31.49 5.52
CA GLY A 162 -7.37 -31.99 6.87
C GLY A 162 -6.17 -32.37 7.75
N ASP A 163 -4.96 -32.42 7.21
CA ASP A 163 -3.72 -32.74 7.89
C ASP A 163 -2.92 -31.47 8.16
N GLU A 164 -2.52 -31.27 9.41
CA GLU A 164 -1.81 -30.09 9.88
C GLU A 164 -0.42 -29.96 9.22
N GLU A 165 0.32 -31.07 9.03
CA GLU A 165 1.63 -31.04 8.37
C GLU A 165 1.48 -30.58 6.91
N VAL A 166 0.49 -31.09 6.20
CA VAL A 166 0.20 -30.72 4.81
C VAL A 166 -0.23 -29.24 4.72
N GLN A 167 -0.96 -28.75 5.71
CA GLN A 167 -1.33 -27.33 5.80
C GLN A 167 -0.08 -26.45 5.96
N PHE A 168 0.87 -26.84 6.82
CA PHE A 168 2.13 -26.11 7.01
C PHE A 168 2.99 -26.12 5.76
N ASP A 169 3.15 -27.26 5.10
CA ASP A 169 3.95 -27.34 3.89
C ASP A 169 3.35 -26.47 2.78
N ARG A 170 2.03 -26.52 2.62
CA ARG A 170 1.34 -25.67 1.64
C ARG A 170 1.44 -24.20 1.99
N PHE A 171 1.35 -23.86 3.27
CA PHE A 171 1.51 -22.48 3.74
C PHE A 171 2.91 -21.94 3.44
N ARG A 172 3.98 -22.72 3.73
CA ARG A 172 5.37 -22.36 3.38
C ARG A 172 5.54 -22.15 1.88
N GLN A 173 5.00 -23.06 1.06
CA GLN A 173 5.06 -22.93 -0.38
C GLN A 173 4.42 -21.63 -0.88
N ILE A 174 3.29 -21.21 -0.32
CA ILE A 174 2.64 -19.96 -0.68
C ILE A 174 3.51 -18.76 -0.29
N LEU A 175 4.17 -18.79 0.86
CA LEU A 175 5.11 -17.73 1.28
C LEU A 175 6.32 -17.66 0.34
N GLU A 176 6.89 -18.77 -0.05
CA GLU A 176 8.00 -18.84 -1.01
C GLU A 176 7.60 -18.30 -2.38
N ASP A 177 6.46 -18.73 -2.91
CA ASP A 177 5.91 -18.26 -4.18
C ASP A 177 5.65 -16.74 -4.18
N ALA A 178 5.30 -16.19 -3.03
CA ALA A 178 5.07 -14.77 -2.83
C ALA A 178 6.35 -13.98 -2.49
N HIS A 179 7.52 -14.63 -2.39
CA HIS A 179 8.80 -14.06 -1.92
C HIS A 179 8.70 -13.38 -0.55
N LEU A 180 7.89 -13.95 0.34
CA LEU A 180 7.69 -13.49 1.69
C LEU A 180 8.63 -14.25 2.65
N GLU A 181 9.01 -13.60 3.76
CA GLU A 181 9.88 -14.23 4.74
C GLU A 181 9.17 -15.43 5.40
N ASN A 182 9.83 -16.57 5.40
CA ASN A 182 9.35 -17.76 6.09
C ASN A 182 9.44 -17.56 7.61
N PRO A 183 8.34 -17.71 8.35
CA PRO A 183 8.41 -17.71 9.81
C PRO A 183 9.20 -18.93 10.28
N SER A 184 10.07 -18.75 11.25
CA SER A 184 10.65 -19.85 12.02
C SER A 184 9.55 -20.43 12.92
N ILE A 185 8.68 -21.26 12.33
CA ILE A 185 7.65 -21.98 13.09
C ILE A 185 8.33 -23.23 13.65
N THR A 186 8.77 -23.13 14.91
CA THR A 186 9.20 -24.25 15.77
C THR A 186 8.01 -24.80 16.52
#